data_0c9b65505aed0559816b3324fc8b501e
#
_entry.id   0c9b65505aed0559816b3324fc8b501e
#
_cell.length_a   1.000
_cell.length_b   1.000
_cell.length_c   1.000
_cell.angle_alpha   90.00
_cell.angle_beta   90.00
_cell.angle_gamma   90.00
#
_symmetry.space_group_name_H-M   'P 1'
#
loop_
_entity.id
_entity.type
_entity.pdbx_description
1 polymer ?
#
loop_
_entity_poly.entity_id
_entity_poly.type
_entity_poly.pdbx_seq_one_letter_code
_entity_poly.pdbx_strand_id
1 'polypeptide(L)'
;MPLCPPMIRHLRSPDLFGPIDRLPALGTRMGERTFEVLNPSTGEVLAELPDMGVEETCAAINKAYVAQPGWAGFTARERSDVLWRWHQLIIDHADDLAAILTAEMGKPLAEAKSEISHAAAYLQWYAEEANRVYGETISAPSADRRMLVIKQPIGVVGTITPWNFPASMVARKISPALAAGCTIVLKPAEQTPLVAGAMFALAHQAGFPEGVVNLVYASEADAVGRELCTNPKVRKISFTGSTEIGRLLMRQCSAQIKKVSLELGGNAPFIVFDDADIDAAVDGAIQAKYRNAGQTCVSANRLYVQSRVHDEFVEKFVERARQLQVGDGFAPGVDIGPLIDKQALAKIESHIADAVAKGGAIQCGGKRAGTNGTFFQPTVLTGVTSEMTVAQEETFGPLAPIIRFNDADQVVRDANETIYGLAAYFYASNLKRVWRVAEALEYGMVGVNTGRMSSEAAPFGGIKQSGIGREGSRHGLEDYLELKYLCMGGI
;
A
#
# COMPACT_ATOMS: atom_id res chain seq x y z
N MET A 1 -17.48 8.02 -19.45
CA MET A 1 -16.77 8.93 -20.36
C MET A 1 -15.61 8.20 -21.01
N PRO A 2 -15.32 8.46 -22.29
CA PRO A 2 -14.14 7.87 -22.90
C PRO A 2 -12.89 8.43 -22.23
N LEU A 3 -11.90 7.54 -22.01
CA LEU A 3 -10.56 7.95 -21.65
C LEU A 3 -10.04 8.99 -22.66
N CYS A 4 -9.34 10.01 -22.20
CA CYS A 4 -8.79 11.02 -23.08
C CYS A 4 -7.76 10.41 -24.07
N PRO A 5 -7.61 10.93 -25.28
CA PRO A 5 -6.73 10.38 -26.31
C PRO A 5 -5.30 10.03 -25.88
N PRO A 6 -4.65 10.76 -24.95
CA PRO A 6 -3.32 10.41 -24.47
C PRO A 6 -3.21 9.02 -23.85
N MET A 7 -4.23 8.59 -23.10
CA MET A 7 -4.20 7.28 -22.41
C MET A 7 -4.52 6.11 -23.34
N ILE A 8 -5.47 6.32 -24.29
CA ILE A 8 -5.88 5.28 -25.26
C ILE A 8 -4.69 4.81 -26.12
N ARG A 9 -3.72 5.68 -26.40
CA ARG A 9 -2.54 5.33 -27.22
C ARG A 9 -1.66 4.23 -26.62
N HIS A 10 -1.74 4.01 -25.34
CA HIS A 10 -0.93 3.02 -24.60
C HIS A 10 -1.67 1.72 -24.34
N LEU A 11 -2.96 1.62 -24.63
CA LEU A 11 -3.79 0.45 -24.38
C LEU A 11 -3.87 -0.46 -25.61
N ARG A 12 -3.70 -1.77 -25.39
CA ARG A 12 -3.95 -2.81 -26.38
C ARG A 12 -5.44 -3.12 -26.52
N SER A 13 -6.18 -3.01 -25.42
CA SER A 13 -7.63 -3.27 -25.33
C SER A 13 -8.35 -2.03 -24.78
N PRO A 14 -8.59 -1.00 -25.61
CA PRO A 14 -9.29 0.22 -25.17
C PRO A 14 -10.68 -0.05 -24.59
N ASP A 15 -11.31 -1.16 -25.01
CA ASP A 15 -12.63 -1.60 -24.55
C ASP A 15 -12.62 -2.19 -23.13
N LEU A 16 -11.43 -2.35 -22.51
CA LEU A 16 -11.28 -2.84 -21.14
C LEU A 16 -12.09 -2.03 -20.14
N PHE A 17 -12.24 -0.74 -20.44
CA PHE A 17 -13.02 0.16 -19.60
C PHE A 17 -14.48 0.18 -19.96
N GLY A 18 -14.90 -0.36 -21.14
CA GLY A 18 -16.23 -0.12 -21.63
C GLY A 18 -16.58 1.38 -21.55
N PRO A 19 -17.73 1.83 -21.89
CA PRO A 19 -18.17 3.14 -21.42
C PRO A 19 -18.17 3.10 -19.87
N ILE A 20 -17.37 3.96 -19.21
CA ILE A 20 -17.31 4.11 -17.73
C ILE A 20 -18.72 4.34 -17.14
N ASP A 21 -19.63 4.88 -17.93
CA ASP A 21 -21.07 4.97 -17.69
C ASP A 21 -21.79 3.61 -17.57
N ARG A 22 -21.15 2.51 -17.98
CA ARG A 22 -21.67 1.13 -17.87
C ARG A 22 -20.89 0.26 -16.87
N LEU A 23 -20.00 0.81 -16.05
CA LEU A 23 -19.48 0.05 -14.91
C LEU A 23 -20.69 -0.34 -14.04
N PRO A 24 -21.07 -1.65 -13.98
CA PRO A 24 -22.34 -2.08 -13.36
C PRO A 24 -22.40 -1.78 -11.86
N ALA A 25 -21.26 -1.45 -11.27
CA ALA A 25 -21.18 -1.04 -9.87
C ALA A 25 -21.97 0.23 -9.55
N LEU A 26 -22.29 1.04 -10.57
CA LEU A 26 -22.67 2.39 -10.26
C LEU A 26 -24.17 2.65 -10.33
N GLY A 27 -25.03 1.85 -10.88
CA GLY A 27 -26.51 2.00 -10.80
C GLY A 27 -27.04 3.42 -10.55
N THR A 28 -26.16 4.39 -10.53
CA THR A 28 -26.36 5.81 -10.31
C THR A 28 -26.28 6.51 -11.66
N ARG A 29 -27.31 7.27 -11.98
CA ARG A 29 -27.18 8.34 -12.99
C ARG A 29 -25.96 9.15 -12.60
N MET A 30 -25.07 9.47 -13.58
CA MET A 30 -23.95 10.39 -13.36
C MET A 30 -24.47 11.58 -12.60
N GLY A 31 -23.92 11.82 -11.39
CA GLY A 31 -24.18 13.03 -10.63
C GLY A 31 -23.75 14.24 -11.47
N GLU A 32 -24.30 15.41 -11.17
CA GLU A 32 -23.92 16.66 -11.85
C GLU A 32 -22.47 17.06 -11.58
N ARG A 33 -21.79 16.41 -10.60
CA ARG A 33 -20.40 16.69 -10.20
C ARG A 33 -19.45 15.65 -10.74
N THR A 34 -18.32 16.12 -11.27
CA THR A 34 -17.22 15.31 -11.73
C THR A 34 -15.88 15.82 -11.18
N PHE A 35 -14.84 15.01 -11.23
CA PHE A 35 -13.47 15.43 -10.96
C PHE A 35 -12.51 14.87 -11.99
N GLU A 36 -11.42 15.60 -12.24
CA GLU A 36 -10.41 15.24 -13.21
C GLU A 36 -9.33 14.36 -12.58
N VAL A 37 -8.89 13.34 -13.32
CA VAL A 37 -7.69 12.53 -13.02
C VAL A 37 -6.57 13.02 -13.92
N LEU A 38 -5.46 13.43 -13.34
CA LEU A 38 -4.34 14.08 -14.04
C LEU A 38 -3.15 13.13 -14.18
N ASN A 39 -2.41 13.28 -15.27
CA ASN A 39 -1.07 12.69 -15.41
C ASN A 39 -0.05 13.56 -14.64
N PRO A 40 0.63 13.06 -13.61
CA PRO A 40 1.58 13.84 -12.82
C PRO A 40 2.85 14.21 -13.61
N SER A 41 3.15 13.51 -14.73
CA SER A 41 4.29 13.83 -15.61
C SER A 41 4.03 15.05 -16.46
N THR A 42 2.80 15.22 -16.96
CA THR A 42 2.47 16.24 -17.96
C THR A 42 1.47 17.29 -17.47
N GLY A 43 0.65 16.95 -16.49
CA GLY A 43 -0.49 17.74 -16.03
C GLY A 43 -1.73 17.62 -16.94
N GLU A 44 -1.70 16.74 -17.94
CA GLU A 44 -2.84 16.50 -18.83
C GLU A 44 -3.94 15.70 -18.12
N VAL A 45 -5.20 16.00 -18.48
CA VAL A 45 -6.36 15.26 -18.01
C VAL A 45 -6.41 13.89 -18.69
N LEU A 46 -6.40 12.83 -17.89
CA LEU A 46 -6.51 11.42 -18.35
C LEU A 46 -7.97 10.98 -18.46
N ALA A 47 -8.79 11.39 -17.52
CA ALA A 47 -10.20 11.07 -17.46
C ALA A 47 -10.95 12.06 -16.57
N GLU A 48 -12.26 12.14 -16.76
CA GLU A 48 -13.19 12.82 -15.87
C GLU A 48 -14.13 11.76 -15.27
N LEU A 49 -14.17 11.67 -13.94
CA LEU A 49 -14.95 10.65 -13.22
C LEU A 49 -16.08 11.29 -12.42
N PRO A 50 -17.20 10.54 -12.21
CA PRO A 50 -18.26 11.02 -11.34
C PRO A 50 -17.73 11.23 -9.90
N ASP A 51 -18.05 12.38 -9.31
CA ASP A 51 -17.70 12.72 -7.93
C ASP A 51 -18.83 12.30 -6.99
N MET A 52 -18.69 11.10 -6.40
CA MET A 52 -19.68 10.46 -5.56
C MET A 52 -19.59 10.99 -4.13
N GLY A 53 -20.76 11.19 -3.50
CA GLY A 53 -20.86 11.66 -2.14
C GLY A 53 -21.35 10.60 -1.16
N VAL A 54 -21.95 11.09 -0.08
CA VAL A 54 -22.51 10.26 1.00
C VAL A 54 -23.67 9.38 0.50
N GLU A 55 -24.52 9.91 -0.38
CA GLU A 55 -25.70 9.18 -0.87
C GLU A 55 -25.30 7.95 -1.69
N GLU A 56 -24.36 8.10 -2.64
CA GLU A 56 -23.86 7.01 -3.45
C GLU A 56 -23.07 6.01 -2.61
N THR A 57 -22.32 6.49 -1.61
CA THR A 57 -21.62 5.62 -0.65
C THR A 57 -22.62 4.79 0.15
N CYS A 58 -23.67 5.41 0.67
CA CYS A 58 -24.75 4.72 1.37
C CYS A 58 -25.45 3.67 0.47
N ALA A 59 -25.70 4.02 -0.80
CA ALA A 59 -26.27 3.09 -1.77
C ALA A 59 -25.33 1.88 -2.04
N ALA A 60 -24.02 2.11 -2.19
CA ALA A 60 -23.02 1.05 -2.35
C ALA A 60 -22.96 0.14 -1.11
N ILE A 61 -22.97 0.71 0.10
CA ILE A 61 -23.04 -0.05 1.37
C ILE A 61 -24.31 -0.89 1.43
N ASN A 62 -25.45 -0.35 1.00
CA ASN A 62 -26.71 -1.09 0.99
C ASN A 62 -26.68 -2.27 0.02
N LYS A 63 -26.12 -2.10 -1.18
CA LYS A 63 -25.91 -3.19 -2.14
C LYS A 63 -25.01 -4.29 -1.55
N ALA A 64 -23.87 -3.88 -0.96
CA ALA A 64 -22.96 -4.80 -0.30
C ALA A 64 -23.63 -5.58 0.84
N TYR A 65 -24.44 -4.90 1.65
CA TYR A 65 -25.16 -5.51 2.77
C TYR A 65 -26.20 -6.55 2.30
N VAL A 66 -26.92 -6.26 1.23
CA VAL A 66 -27.92 -7.19 0.64
C VAL A 66 -27.23 -8.42 0.02
N ALA A 67 -26.10 -8.22 -0.65
CA ALA A 67 -25.35 -9.31 -1.30
C ALA A 67 -24.58 -10.21 -0.31
N GLN A 68 -24.26 -9.69 0.88
CA GLN A 68 -23.36 -10.34 1.85
C GLN A 68 -23.81 -11.76 2.25
N PRO A 69 -25.09 -12.05 2.61
CA PRO A 69 -25.48 -13.40 2.99
C PRO A 69 -25.34 -14.42 1.84
N GLY A 70 -25.65 -14.00 0.61
CA GLY A 70 -25.48 -14.84 -0.57
C GLY A 70 -24.03 -15.21 -0.83
N TRP A 71 -23.11 -14.21 -0.81
CA TRP A 71 -21.68 -14.45 -0.98
C TRP A 71 -21.06 -15.27 0.17
N ALA A 72 -21.44 -15.01 1.40
CA ALA A 72 -21.01 -15.79 2.56
C ALA A 72 -21.49 -17.26 2.49
N GLY A 73 -22.60 -17.51 1.81
CA GLY A 73 -23.16 -18.84 1.57
C GLY A 73 -22.40 -19.66 0.52
N PHE A 74 -21.56 -19.03 -0.32
CA PHE A 74 -20.69 -19.75 -1.25
C PHE A 74 -19.70 -20.61 -0.47
N THR A 75 -19.44 -21.82 -0.96
CA THR A 75 -18.36 -22.66 -0.40
C THR A 75 -17.00 -21.98 -0.59
N ALA A 76 -16.02 -22.36 0.20
CA ALA A 76 -14.65 -21.87 0.05
C ALA A 76 -14.12 -22.10 -1.38
N ARG A 77 -14.46 -23.25 -2.00
CA ARG A 77 -14.08 -23.59 -3.36
C ARG A 77 -14.69 -22.64 -4.40
N GLU A 78 -15.98 -22.35 -4.31
CA GLU A 78 -16.64 -21.43 -5.23
C GLU A 78 -16.04 -20.01 -5.14
N ARG A 79 -15.77 -19.50 -3.95
CA ARG A 79 -15.07 -18.22 -3.76
C ARG A 79 -13.66 -18.23 -4.33
N SER A 80 -12.92 -19.30 -4.09
CA SER A 80 -11.59 -19.54 -4.66
C SER A 80 -11.60 -19.50 -6.19
N ASP A 81 -12.56 -20.20 -6.81
CA ASP A 81 -12.67 -20.28 -8.27
C ASP A 81 -12.99 -18.90 -8.92
N VAL A 82 -13.77 -18.04 -8.25
CA VAL A 82 -14.00 -16.66 -8.72
C VAL A 82 -12.73 -15.81 -8.60
N LEU A 83 -12.02 -15.90 -7.48
CA LEU A 83 -10.75 -15.20 -7.27
C LEU A 83 -9.67 -15.65 -8.27
N TRP A 84 -9.60 -16.94 -8.61
CA TRP A 84 -8.70 -17.48 -9.63
C TRP A 84 -9.02 -16.94 -11.03
N ARG A 85 -10.29 -16.85 -11.41
CA ARG A 85 -10.68 -16.22 -12.68
C ARG A 85 -10.29 -14.75 -12.71
N TRP A 86 -10.47 -14.03 -11.61
CA TRP A 86 -10.06 -12.63 -11.53
C TRP A 86 -8.53 -12.48 -11.62
N HIS A 87 -7.77 -13.31 -10.92
CA HIS A 87 -6.32 -13.38 -11.06
C HIS A 87 -5.90 -13.54 -12.52
N GLN A 88 -6.49 -14.51 -13.23
CA GLN A 88 -6.16 -14.77 -14.63
C GLN A 88 -6.46 -13.56 -15.52
N LEU A 89 -7.60 -12.92 -15.34
CA LEU A 89 -7.96 -11.70 -16.07
C LEU A 89 -6.97 -10.54 -15.81
N ILE A 90 -6.49 -10.37 -14.59
CA ILE A 90 -5.45 -9.37 -14.27
C ILE A 90 -4.15 -9.69 -15.02
N ILE A 91 -3.74 -10.95 -15.10
CA ILE A 91 -2.54 -11.38 -15.84
C ILE A 91 -2.73 -11.15 -17.34
N ASP A 92 -3.87 -11.54 -17.90
CA ASP A 92 -4.16 -11.40 -19.34
C ASP A 92 -4.16 -9.92 -19.78
N HIS A 93 -4.53 -9.00 -18.89
CA HIS A 93 -4.57 -7.55 -19.12
C HIS A 93 -3.42 -6.77 -18.44
N ALA A 94 -2.33 -7.45 -18.04
CA ALA A 94 -1.27 -6.84 -17.23
C ALA A 94 -0.59 -5.64 -17.90
N ASP A 95 -0.40 -5.68 -19.21
CA ASP A 95 0.22 -4.57 -19.95
C ASP A 95 -0.66 -3.32 -19.96
N ASP A 96 -1.98 -3.48 -20.14
CA ASP A 96 -2.94 -2.38 -20.14
C ASP A 96 -3.09 -1.76 -18.74
N LEU A 97 -3.21 -2.61 -17.72
CA LEU A 97 -3.27 -2.17 -16.32
C LEU A 97 -1.99 -1.42 -15.90
N ALA A 98 -0.82 -1.89 -16.34
CA ALA A 98 0.45 -1.21 -16.08
C ALA A 98 0.54 0.14 -16.80
N ALA A 99 0.03 0.24 -18.03
CA ALA A 99 -0.02 1.52 -18.76
C ALA A 99 -0.92 2.54 -18.07
N ILE A 100 -2.11 2.11 -17.61
CA ILE A 100 -3.01 2.95 -16.82
C ILE A 100 -2.32 3.45 -15.56
N LEU A 101 -1.70 2.54 -14.82
CA LEU A 101 -1.02 2.84 -13.58
C LEU A 101 0.13 3.82 -13.79
N THR A 102 0.95 3.63 -14.84
CA THR A 102 2.00 4.59 -15.21
C THR A 102 1.42 5.97 -15.55
N ALA A 103 0.30 6.01 -16.27
CA ALA A 103 -0.32 7.27 -16.67
C ALA A 103 -0.83 8.08 -15.45
N GLU A 104 -1.57 7.44 -14.53
CA GLU A 104 -2.22 8.15 -13.42
C GLU A 104 -1.28 8.38 -12.22
N MET A 105 -0.27 7.50 -12.00
CA MET A 105 0.63 7.61 -10.85
C MET A 105 2.02 8.12 -11.22
N GLY A 106 2.44 7.94 -12.48
CA GLY A 106 3.71 8.44 -13.01
C GLY A 106 4.90 7.50 -12.86
N LYS A 107 4.81 6.39 -12.10
CA LYS A 107 5.94 5.45 -11.95
C LYS A 107 6.37 4.84 -13.27
N PRO A 108 7.66 4.45 -13.43
CA PRO A 108 8.14 3.78 -14.62
C PRO A 108 7.32 2.54 -14.97
N LEU A 109 7.09 2.33 -16.28
CA LEU A 109 6.29 1.21 -16.79
C LEU A 109 6.79 -0.17 -16.29
N ALA A 110 8.09 -0.32 -16.11
CA ALA A 110 8.68 -1.55 -15.55
C ALA A 110 8.27 -1.77 -14.09
N GLU A 111 8.21 -0.71 -13.28
CA GLU A 111 7.71 -0.78 -11.89
C GLU A 111 6.21 -1.02 -11.86
N ALA A 112 5.44 -0.39 -12.76
CA ALA A 112 4.01 -0.61 -12.89
C ALA A 112 3.70 -2.08 -13.24
N LYS A 113 4.41 -2.68 -14.18
CA LYS A 113 4.28 -4.11 -14.51
C LYS A 113 4.59 -5.01 -13.30
N SER A 114 5.64 -4.69 -12.56
CA SER A 114 5.96 -5.40 -11.31
C SER A 114 4.86 -5.28 -10.28
N GLU A 115 4.21 -4.12 -10.17
CA GLU A 115 3.08 -3.90 -9.26
C GLU A 115 1.85 -4.71 -9.67
N ILE A 116 1.49 -4.74 -10.95
CA ILE A 116 0.36 -5.55 -11.44
C ILE A 116 0.60 -7.03 -11.16
N SER A 117 1.82 -7.53 -11.43
CA SER A 117 2.19 -8.92 -11.10
C SER A 117 2.04 -9.21 -9.60
N HIS A 118 2.45 -8.26 -8.76
CA HIS A 118 2.30 -8.38 -7.30
C HIS A 118 0.84 -8.33 -6.85
N ALA A 119 0.00 -7.49 -7.46
CA ALA A 119 -1.44 -7.47 -7.22
C ALA A 119 -2.10 -8.82 -7.59
N ALA A 120 -1.73 -9.37 -8.75
CA ALA A 120 -2.19 -10.70 -9.17
C ALA A 120 -1.76 -11.81 -8.21
N ALA A 121 -0.53 -11.75 -7.67
CA ALA A 121 -0.04 -12.72 -6.68
C ALA A 121 -0.87 -12.71 -5.38
N TYR A 122 -1.35 -11.54 -4.92
CA TYR A 122 -2.29 -11.49 -3.78
C TYR A 122 -3.63 -12.15 -4.08
N LEU A 123 -4.18 -11.98 -5.28
CA LEU A 123 -5.42 -12.65 -5.69
C LEU A 123 -5.24 -14.17 -5.69
N GLN A 124 -4.14 -14.65 -6.26
CA GLN A 124 -3.77 -16.07 -6.24
C GLN A 124 -3.65 -16.59 -4.81
N TRP A 125 -2.83 -15.93 -3.99
CA TRP A 125 -2.59 -16.32 -2.61
C TRP A 125 -3.90 -16.51 -1.83
N TYR A 126 -4.80 -15.54 -1.90
CA TYR A 126 -6.05 -15.62 -1.16
C TYR A 126 -7.11 -16.51 -1.80
N ALA A 127 -7.05 -16.76 -3.09
CA ALA A 127 -7.81 -17.84 -3.72
C ALA A 127 -7.44 -19.20 -3.13
N GLU A 128 -6.16 -19.43 -2.87
CA GLU A 128 -5.68 -20.65 -2.23
C GLU A 128 -6.00 -20.69 -0.73
N GLU A 129 -5.81 -19.57 0.00
CA GLU A 129 -6.07 -19.45 1.44
C GLU A 129 -7.55 -19.54 1.77
N ALA A 130 -8.48 -19.20 0.85
CA ALA A 130 -9.91 -19.38 1.06
C ALA A 130 -10.26 -20.81 1.51
N ASN A 131 -9.56 -21.81 0.97
CA ASN A 131 -9.76 -23.22 1.29
C ASN A 131 -9.12 -23.64 2.63
N ARG A 132 -8.37 -22.77 3.32
CA ARG A 132 -7.67 -23.06 4.59
C ARG A 132 -8.30 -22.34 5.79
N VAL A 133 -9.53 -21.85 5.67
CA VAL A 133 -10.30 -21.26 6.77
C VAL A 133 -10.85 -22.38 7.65
N TYR A 134 -9.97 -22.97 8.46
CA TYR A 134 -10.33 -24.09 9.34
C TYR A 134 -10.90 -23.59 10.67
N GLY A 135 -11.86 -24.37 11.23
CA GLY A 135 -12.29 -24.27 12.62
C GLY A 135 -11.45 -25.13 13.55
N GLU A 136 -11.92 -25.27 14.79
CA GLU A 136 -11.26 -26.04 15.84
C GLU A 136 -12.26 -26.95 16.53
N THR A 137 -11.78 -28.12 17.00
CA THR A 137 -12.47 -28.97 17.96
C THR A 137 -11.78 -28.86 19.31
N ILE A 138 -12.55 -28.63 20.38
CA ILE A 138 -12.04 -28.45 21.74
C ILE A 138 -12.50 -29.59 22.61
N SER A 139 -11.63 -30.12 23.48
CA SER A 139 -12.00 -31.13 24.45
C SER A 139 -13.04 -30.59 25.44
N ALA A 140 -14.22 -31.24 25.50
CA ALA A 140 -15.28 -30.82 26.40
C ALA A 140 -15.00 -31.25 27.85
N PRO A 141 -15.46 -30.47 28.86
CA PRO A 141 -15.26 -30.79 30.28
C PRO A 141 -16.20 -31.93 30.77
N SER A 142 -17.17 -32.37 29.95
CA SER A 142 -18.09 -33.46 30.24
C SER A 142 -18.38 -34.30 29.01
N ALA A 143 -18.73 -35.55 29.18
CA ALA A 143 -18.93 -36.52 28.11
C ALA A 143 -20.16 -36.26 27.23
N ASP A 144 -21.15 -35.53 27.76
CA ASP A 144 -22.40 -35.18 27.11
C ASP A 144 -22.33 -33.94 26.21
N ARG A 145 -21.11 -33.43 25.96
CA ARG A 145 -20.90 -32.18 25.19
C ARG A 145 -19.89 -32.33 24.06
N ARG A 146 -20.08 -31.52 23.02
CA ARG A 146 -19.10 -31.30 21.98
C ARG A 146 -18.86 -29.79 21.81
N MET A 147 -17.60 -29.42 21.69
CA MET A 147 -17.19 -28.02 21.60
C MET A 147 -16.43 -27.78 20.29
N LEU A 148 -16.89 -26.82 19.54
CA LEU A 148 -16.35 -26.46 18.23
C LEU A 148 -16.17 -24.94 18.13
N VAL A 149 -15.17 -24.50 17.37
CA VAL A 149 -15.05 -23.12 16.91
C VAL A 149 -15.18 -23.12 15.39
N ILE A 150 -16.05 -22.29 14.87
CA ILE A 150 -16.16 -22.04 13.44
C ILE A 150 -15.73 -20.59 13.14
N LYS A 151 -15.21 -20.36 11.94
CA LYS A 151 -14.87 -19.03 11.45
C LYS A 151 -15.97 -18.55 10.49
N GLN A 152 -16.43 -17.32 10.65
CA GLN A 152 -17.45 -16.70 9.81
C GLN A 152 -16.96 -15.35 9.29
N PRO A 153 -17.39 -14.91 8.08
CA PRO A 153 -17.05 -13.58 7.58
C PRO A 153 -17.58 -12.49 8.50
N ILE A 154 -16.80 -11.43 8.68
CA ILE A 154 -17.20 -10.29 9.52
C ILE A 154 -18.41 -9.52 8.93
N GLY A 155 -18.61 -9.54 7.60
CA GLY A 155 -19.71 -8.88 6.92
C GLY A 155 -19.24 -7.87 5.85
N VAL A 156 -19.86 -6.69 5.80
CA VAL A 156 -19.48 -5.64 4.86
C VAL A 156 -18.19 -4.95 5.33
N VAL A 157 -17.23 -4.80 4.43
CA VAL A 157 -15.94 -4.15 4.67
C VAL A 157 -15.83 -2.87 3.86
N GLY A 158 -15.61 -1.75 4.53
CA GLY A 158 -15.17 -0.50 3.90
C GLY A 158 -13.66 -0.51 3.70
N THR A 159 -13.21 -0.29 2.48
CA THR A 159 -11.78 -0.25 2.13
C THR A 159 -11.40 1.10 1.56
N ILE A 160 -10.28 1.67 2.02
CA ILE A 160 -9.77 2.96 1.54
C ILE A 160 -8.29 2.77 1.21
N THR A 161 -7.90 3.05 -0.03
CA THR A 161 -6.55 2.81 -0.53
C THR A 161 -5.83 4.10 -0.94
N PRO A 162 -4.50 4.18 -0.77
CA PRO A 162 -3.69 5.31 -1.18
C PRO A 162 -3.34 5.24 -2.67
N TRP A 163 -2.72 6.31 -3.15
CA TRP A 163 -2.34 6.51 -4.54
C TRP A 163 -1.01 5.86 -4.96
N ASN A 164 -0.12 5.51 -4.03
CA ASN A 164 1.27 5.16 -4.36
C ASN A 164 1.47 3.76 -4.96
N PHE A 165 0.63 2.80 -4.60
CA PHE A 165 0.55 1.46 -5.21
C PHE A 165 -0.91 1.07 -5.42
N PRO A 166 -1.61 1.76 -6.34
CA PRO A 166 -3.07 1.69 -6.42
C PRO A 166 -3.61 0.31 -6.80
N ALA A 167 -2.88 -0.51 -7.55
CA ALA A 167 -3.28 -1.88 -7.86
C ALA A 167 -3.00 -2.85 -6.68
N SER A 168 -1.77 -2.81 -6.14
CA SER A 168 -1.38 -3.71 -5.04
C SER A 168 -2.17 -3.45 -3.76
N MET A 169 -2.43 -2.18 -3.40
CA MET A 169 -3.17 -1.85 -2.17
C MET A 169 -4.64 -2.25 -2.28
N VAL A 170 -5.23 -2.18 -3.47
CA VAL A 170 -6.56 -2.73 -3.74
C VAL A 170 -6.54 -4.25 -3.55
N ALA A 171 -5.68 -4.98 -4.26
CA ALA A 171 -5.63 -6.44 -4.19
C ALA A 171 -5.39 -6.96 -2.76
N ARG A 172 -4.46 -6.35 -2.01
CA ARG A 172 -4.11 -6.75 -0.64
C ARG A 172 -5.25 -6.65 0.35
N LYS A 173 -6.18 -5.71 0.16
CA LYS A 173 -7.31 -5.49 1.06
C LYS A 173 -8.53 -6.30 0.67
N ILE A 174 -8.84 -6.31 -0.62
CA ILE A 174 -10.11 -6.89 -1.08
C ILE A 174 -10.04 -8.40 -1.30
N SER A 175 -8.90 -8.96 -1.72
CA SER A 175 -8.81 -10.40 -1.92
C SER A 175 -8.99 -11.23 -0.63
N PRO A 176 -8.39 -10.89 0.53
CA PRO A 176 -8.69 -11.61 1.78
C PRO A 176 -10.13 -11.41 2.25
N ALA A 177 -10.70 -10.20 2.07
CA ALA A 177 -12.10 -9.96 2.43
C ALA A 177 -13.05 -10.86 1.63
N LEU A 178 -12.85 -10.93 0.31
CA LEU A 178 -13.65 -11.77 -0.58
C LEU A 178 -13.44 -13.26 -0.32
N ALA A 179 -12.19 -13.69 -0.09
CA ALA A 179 -11.86 -15.07 0.28
C ALA A 179 -12.55 -15.50 1.57
N ALA A 180 -12.62 -14.61 2.57
CA ALA A 180 -13.33 -14.83 3.81
C ALA A 180 -14.86 -14.93 3.65
N GLY A 181 -15.43 -14.44 2.55
CA GLY A 181 -16.87 -14.36 2.31
C GLY A 181 -17.49 -13.02 2.70
N CYS A 182 -16.68 -11.97 2.85
CA CYS A 182 -17.12 -10.59 3.05
C CYS A 182 -17.49 -9.94 1.72
N THR A 183 -18.33 -8.92 1.76
CA THR A 183 -18.54 -7.98 0.66
C THR A 183 -17.78 -6.70 0.92
N ILE A 184 -17.45 -5.94 -0.14
CA ILE A 184 -16.60 -4.76 -0.01
C ILE A 184 -17.20 -3.52 -0.65
N VAL A 185 -16.86 -2.35 -0.07
CA VAL A 185 -17.01 -1.03 -0.67
C VAL A 185 -15.65 -0.35 -0.66
N LEU A 186 -15.07 -0.13 -1.84
CA LEU A 186 -13.75 0.47 -2.01
C LEU A 186 -13.88 1.96 -2.37
N LYS A 187 -13.16 2.82 -1.64
CA LYS A 187 -12.78 4.16 -2.06
C LYS A 187 -11.29 4.18 -2.41
N PRO A 188 -10.90 4.22 -3.70
CA PRO A 188 -9.51 4.46 -4.09
C PRO A 188 -9.14 5.92 -3.88
N ALA A 189 -7.83 6.22 -3.89
CA ALA A 189 -7.36 7.60 -3.90
C ALA A 189 -7.87 8.34 -5.16
N GLU A 190 -8.23 9.59 -4.98
CA GLU A 190 -8.72 10.46 -6.06
C GLU A 190 -7.67 10.74 -7.13
N GLN A 191 -6.38 10.65 -6.78
CA GLN A 191 -5.27 10.82 -7.74
C GLN A 191 -5.09 9.62 -8.67
N THR A 192 -5.43 8.39 -8.21
CA THR A 192 -5.17 7.14 -8.94
C THR A 192 -6.34 6.17 -8.89
N PRO A 193 -7.52 6.56 -9.38
CA PRO A 193 -8.72 5.73 -9.32
C PRO A 193 -8.90 4.80 -10.53
N LEU A 194 -8.16 5.04 -11.65
CA LEU A 194 -8.43 4.40 -12.93
C LEU A 194 -8.04 2.92 -12.93
N VAL A 195 -6.87 2.56 -12.40
CA VAL A 195 -6.46 1.16 -12.32
C VAL A 195 -7.39 0.36 -11.39
N ALA A 196 -7.88 0.96 -10.30
CA ALA A 196 -8.89 0.34 -9.45
C ALA A 196 -10.19 0.07 -10.23
N GLY A 197 -10.65 1.04 -11.02
CA GLY A 197 -11.81 0.88 -11.90
C GLY A 197 -11.65 -0.25 -12.90
N ALA A 198 -10.48 -0.32 -13.56
CA ALA A 198 -10.16 -1.41 -14.50
C ALA A 198 -10.15 -2.77 -13.80
N MET A 199 -9.54 -2.88 -12.63
CA MET A 199 -9.54 -4.12 -11.85
C MET A 199 -10.96 -4.55 -11.47
N PHE A 200 -11.86 -3.60 -11.13
CA PHE A 200 -13.26 -3.91 -10.81
C PHE A 200 -14.06 -4.33 -12.03
N ALA A 201 -13.81 -3.76 -13.22
CA ALA A 201 -14.40 -4.23 -14.46
C ALA A 201 -14.03 -5.70 -14.74
N LEU A 202 -12.77 -6.06 -14.51
CA LEU A 202 -12.30 -7.46 -14.59
C LEU A 202 -12.91 -8.35 -13.49
N ALA A 203 -13.15 -7.82 -12.29
CA ALA A 203 -13.84 -8.58 -11.22
C ALA A 203 -15.27 -8.95 -11.63
N HIS A 204 -16.01 -8.04 -12.27
CA HIS A 204 -17.34 -8.36 -12.82
C HIS A 204 -17.27 -9.45 -13.90
N GLN A 205 -16.27 -9.41 -14.79
CA GLN A 205 -16.05 -10.46 -15.78
C GLN A 205 -15.68 -11.80 -15.15
N ALA A 206 -14.98 -11.78 -14.01
CA ALA A 206 -14.65 -12.98 -13.25
C ALA A 206 -15.88 -13.68 -12.64
N GLY A 207 -17.03 -12.98 -12.56
CA GLY A 207 -18.30 -13.53 -12.11
C GLY A 207 -18.59 -13.34 -10.62
N PHE A 208 -18.07 -12.28 -10.00
CA PHE A 208 -18.56 -11.86 -8.68
C PHE A 208 -20.05 -11.47 -8.79
N PRO A 209 -20.91 -11.97 -7.90
CA PRO A 209 -22.32 -11.57 -7.87
C PRO A 209 -22.49 -10.05 -7.68
N GLU A 210 -23.57 -9.50 -8.21
CA GLU A 210 -23.89 -8.07 -8.03
C GLU A 210 -23.90 -7.68 -6.56
N GLY A 211 -23.26 -6.55 -6.24
CA GLY A 211 -23.16 -6.02 -4.87
C GLY A 211 -22.06 -6.63 -4.01
N VAL A 212 -21.36 -7.70 -4.45
CA VAL A 212 -20.22 -8.27 -3.69
C VAL A 212 -19.02 -7.32 -3.72
N VAL A 213 -18.73 -6.73 -4.87
CA VAL A 213 -17.66 -5.73 -5.07
C VAL A 213 -18.28 -4.39 -5.49
N ASN A 214 -17.99 -3.33 -4.75
CA ASN A 214 -18.53 -1.99 -4.99
C ASN A 214 -17.40 -0.96 -4.95
N LEU A 215 -17.46 0.04 -5.83
CA LEU A 215 -16.46 1.09 -5.99
C LEU A 215 -17.13 2.45 -5.85
N VAL A 216 -16.50 3.35 -5.09
CA VAL A 216 -16.95 4.73 -4.87
C VAL A 216 -15.81 5.68 -5.23
N TYR A 217 -15.98 6.44 -6.31
CA TYR A 217 -15.07 7.51 -6.67
C TYR A 217 -15.46 8.80 -5.94
N ALA A 218 -14.52 9.44 -5.27
CA ALA A 218 -14.80 10.67 -4.55
C ALA A 218 -13.55 11.54 -4.43
N SER A 219 -13.68 12.81 -4.79
CA SER A 219 -12.66 13.82 -4.55
C SER A 219 -12.67 14.28 -3.08
N GLU A 220 -13.85 14.34 -2.46
CA GLU A 220 -14.03 14.70 -1.04
C GLU A 220 -13.95 13.45 -0.14
N ALA A 221 -12.72 13.04 0.22
CA ALA A 221 -12.47 11.83 0.97
C ALA A 221 -13.08 11.80 2.39
N ASP A 222 -13.22 12.97 3.06
CA ASP A 222 -13.68 13.05 4.46
C ASP A 222 -15.14 12.60 4.61
N ALA A 223 -16.04 13.08 3.74
CA ALA A 223 -17.46 12.74 3.81
C ALA A 223 -17.71 11.24 3.57
N VAL A 224 -17.06 10.68 2.55
CA VAL A 224 -17.14 9.25 2.19
C VAL A 224 -16.48 8.38 3.26
N GLY A 225 -15.29 8.76 3.74
CA GLY A 225 -14.58 8.06 4.81
C GLY A 225 -15.41 8.03 6.11
N ARG A 226 -16.06 9.12 6.45
CA ARG A 226 -16.96 9.23 7.60
C ARG A 226 -18.16 8.30 7.45
N GLU A 227 -18.82 8.28 6.27
CA GLU A 227 -19.95 7.38 6.01
C GLU A 227 -19.54 5.92 6.17
N LEU A 228 -18.41 5.50 5.59
CA LEU A 228 -17.89 4.15 5.77
C LEU A 228 -17.62 3.81 7.25
N CYS A 229 -17.07 4.75 8.02
CA CYS A 229 -16.76 4.55 9.43
C CYS A 229 -17.99 4.53 10.35
N THR A 230 -19.04 5.30 10.03
CA THR A 230 -20.19 5.48 10.93
C THR A 230 -21.41 4.66 10.53
N ASN A 231 -21.52 4.20 9.30
CA ASN A 231 -22.67 3.42 8.84
C ASN A 231 -22.72 2.05 9.55
N PRO A 232 -23.83 1.70 10.25
CA PRO A 232 -23.91 0.48 11.08
C PRO A 232 -23.85 -0.83 10.28
N LYS A 233 -24.06 -0.82 8.96
CA LYS A 233 -23.99 -1.98 8.10
C LYS A 233 -22.54 -2.37 7.78
N VAL A 234 -21.59 -1.42 7.84
CA VAL A 234 -20.16 -1.69 7.69
C VAL A 234 -19.61 -2.23 9.01
N ARG A 235 -18.96 -3.38 8.96
CA ARG A 235 -18.46 -4.08 10.16
C ARG A 235 -16.96 -3.88 10.38
N LYS A 236 -16.22 -3.58 9.32
CA LYS A 236 -14.76 -3.40 9.33
C LYS A 236 -14.35 -2.29 8.40
N ILE A 237 -13.30 -1.55 8.80
CA ILE A 237 -12.56 -0.63 7.94
C ILE A 237 -11.15 -1.18 7.73
N SER A 238 -10.73 -1.26 6.48
CA SER A 238 -9.34 -1.52 6.08
C SER A 238 -8.79 -0.31 5.35
N PHE A 239 -7.78 0.32 5.93
CA PHE A 239 -7.22 1.58 5.46
C PHE A 239 -5.71 1.49 5.29
N THR A 240 -5.19 2.05 4.21
CA THR A 240 -3.77 2.40 4.06
C THR A 240 -3.65 3.89 3.71
N GLY A 241 -2.79 4.61 4.42
CA GLY A 241 -2.55 6.03 4.19
C GLY A 241 -1.74 6.68 5.31
N SER A 242 -1.90 7.99 5.52
CA SER A 242 -1.15 8.70 6.56
C SER A 242 -1.58 8.30 7.97
N THR A 243 -0.64 8.40 8.92
CA THR A 243 -0.89 8.12 10.35
C THR A 243 -1.97 9.06 10.92
N GLU A 244 -2.01 10.31 10.47
CA GLU A 244 -3.02 11.28 10.88
C GLU A 244 -4.43 10.84 10.51
N ILE A 245 -4.65 10.45 9.26
CA ILE A 245 -5.95 9.96 8.78
C ILE A 245 -6.30 8.62 9.46
N GLY A 246 -5.33 7.74 9.68
CA GLY A 246 -5.57 6.49 10.43
C GLY A 246 -6.11 6.75 11.84
N ARG A 247 -5.56 7.73 12.56
CA ARG A 247 -6.07 8.16 13.87
C ARG A 247 -7.49 8.73 13.78
N LEU A 248 -7.80 9.49 12.73
CA LEU A 248 -9.14 10.04 12.49
C LEU A 248 -10.16 8.93 12.27
N LEU A 249 -9.88 7.99 11.35
CA LEU A 249 -10.76 6.88 11.04
C LEU A 249 -10.99 5.96 12.26
N MET A 250 -9.93 5.69 13.03
CA MET A 250 -10.04 4.93 14.28
C MET A 250 -11.00 5.59 15.28
N ARG A 251 -10.93 6.92 15.45
CA ARG A 251 -11.87 7.68 16.29
C ARG A 251 -13.29 7.58 15.75
N GLN A 252 -13.49 7.69 14.45
CA GLN A 252 -14.82 7.59 13.84
C GLN A 252 -15.42 6.19 13.96
N CYS A 253 -14.60 5.14 13.90
CA CYS A 253 -15.01 3.75 14.05
C CYS A 253 -15.38 3.38 15.51
N SER A 254 -14.84 4.09 16.51
CA SER A 254 -14.97 3.72 17.92
C SER A 254 -16.41 3.71 18.41
N ALA A 255 -17.28 4.61 17.92
CA ALA A 255 -18.69 4.66 18.28
C ALA A 255 -19.49 3.39 17.89
N GLN A 256 -19.02 2.65 16.88
CA GLN A 256 -19.64 1.42 16.40
C GLN A 256 -18.83 0.15 16.79
N ILE A 257 -17.71 0.32 17.50
CA ILE A 257 -16.78 -0.76 17.86
C ILE A 257 -16.40 -1.59 16.63
N LYS A 258 -16.18 -0.92 15.49
CA LYS A 258 -15.79 -1.59 14.23
C LYS A 258 -14.38 -2.16 14.34
N LYS A 259 -14.16 -3.32 13.74
CA LYS A 259 -12.79 -3.78 13.49
C LYS A 259 -12.08 -2.84 12.53
N VAL A 260 -10.81 -2.59 12.78
CA VAL A 260 -9.96 -1.78 11.92
C VAL A 260 -8.67 -2.53 11.60
N SER A 261 -8.26 -2.50 10.34
CA SER A 261 -6.89 -2.81 9.92
C SER A 261 -6.32 -1.54 9.31
N LEU A 262 -5.21 -1.07 9.86
CA LEU A 262 -4.60 0.22 9.52
C LEU A 262 -3.15 -0.04 9.12
N GLU A 263 -2.81 0.32 7.89
CA GLU A 263 -1.44 0.35 7.37
C GLU A 263 -1.06 1.81 7.14
N LEU A 264 -0.19 2.33 8.00
CA LEU A 264 0.05 3.77 8.13
C LEU A 264 1.49 4.13 7.71
N GLY A 265 1.87 5.38 7.96
CA GLY A 265 3.19 5.90 7.62
C GLY A 265 4.33 5.14 8.28
N GLY A 266 5.51 5.32 7.74
CA GLY A 266 6.76 4.75 8.24
C GLY A 266 7.89 5.77 8.28
N ASN A 267 8.94 5.44 9.00
CA ASN A 267 10.20 6.19 9.04
C ASN A 267 11.36 5.20 9.13
N ALA A 268 11.45 4.33 8.11
CA ALA A 268 12.31 3.16 8.15
C ALA A 268 13.80 3.51 8.32
N PRO A 269 14.48 2.95 9.32
CA PRO A 269 15.92 2.98 9.39
C PRO A 269 16.53 1.98 8.40
N PHE A 270 17.65 2.36 7.80
CA PHE A 270 18.52 1.52 7.01
C PHE A 270 19.91 1.58 7.61
N ILE A 271 20.34 0.51 8.29
CA ILE A 271 21.56 0.52 9.11
C ILE A 271 22.66 -0.28 8.41
N VAL A 272 23.83 0.32 8.19
CA VAL A 272 25.00 -0.34 7.60
C VAL A 272 26.09 -0.45 8.66
N PHE A 273 26.38 -1.68 9.09
CA PHE A 273 27.44 -1.97 10.04
C PHE A 273 28.80 -2.13 9.35
N ASP A 274 29.87 -2.06 10.14
CA ASP A 274 31.26 -2.12 9.66
C ASP A 274 31.71 -3.48 9.11
N ASP A 275 30.93 -4.53 9.33
CA ASP A 275 31.12 -5.88 8.79
C ASP A 275 30.20 -6.21 7.61
N ALA A 276 29.45 -5.22 7.11
CA ALA A 276 28.58 -5.39 5.97
C ALA A 276 29.37 -5.51 4.65
N ASP A 277 28.78 -6.20 3.68
CA ASP A 277 29.17 -6.05 2.27
C ASP A 277 28.64 -4.68 1.80
N ILE A 278 29.55 -3.76 1.56
CA ILE A 278 29.23 -2.36 1.25
C ILE A 278 28.56 -2.24 -0.14
N ASP A 279 28.99 -3.00 -1.12
CA ASP A 279 28.40 -2.96 -2.46
C ASP A 279 26.96 -3.48 -2.43
N ALA A 280 26.72 -4.59 -1.75
CA ALA A 280 25.37 -5.11 -1.53
C ALA A 280 24.50 -4.14 -0.71
N ALA A 281 25.06 -3.46 0.29
CA ALA A 281 24.36 -2.46 1.10
C ALA A 281 23.96 -1.23 0.28
N VAL A 282 24.84 -0.76 -0.63
CA VAL A 282 24.55 0.34 -1.57
C VAL A 282 23.42 -0.06 -2.52
N ASP A 283 23.49 -1.23 -3.15
CA ASP A 283 22.42 -1.71 -4.04
C ASP A 283 21.08 -1.86 -3.31
N GLY A 284 21.12 -2.40 -2.10
CA GLY A 284 19.91 -2.48 -1.25
C GLY A 284 19.36 -1.13 -0.84
N ALA A 285 20.21 -0.16 -0.53
CA ALA A 285 19.80 1.20 -0.19
C ALA A 285 19.17 1.92 -1.38
N ILE A 286 19.73 1.79 -2.59
CA ILE A 286 19.13 2.31 -3.83
C ILE A 286 17.72 1.74 -4.04
N GLN A 287 17.57 0.42 -3.91
CA GLN A 287 16.28 -0.26 -4.06
C GLN A 287 15.27 0.16 -2.98
N ALA A 288 15.70 0.25 -1.72
CA ALA A 288 14.83 0.62 -0.60
C ALA A 288 14.43 2.09 -0.63
N LYS A 289 15.28 2.98 -1.19
CA LYS A 289 15.07 4.42 -1.17
C LYS A 289 14.38 4.96 -2.42
N TYR A 290 14.80 4.56 -3.61
CA TYR A 290 14.41 5.27 -4.84
C TYR A 290 13.30 4.59 -5.64
N ARG A 291 12.91 3.36 -5.31
CA ARG A 291 11.72 2.72 -5.91
C ARG A 291 10.49 3.63 -5.74
N ASN A 292 9.72 3.78 -6.81
CA ASN A 292 8.54 4.65 -6.85
C ASN A 292 8.84 6.11 -6.43
N ALA A 293 10.02 6.61 -6.80
CA ALA A 293 10.52 7.92 -6.38
C ALA A 293 10.58 8.10 -4.84
N GLY A 294 10.76 7.03 -4.06
CA GLY A 294 10.72 7.06 -2.60
C GLY A 294 9.32 7.22 -2.00
N GLN A 295 8.27 7.20 -2.81
CA GLN A 295 6.86 7.32 -2.39
C GLN A 295 6.32 5.97 -1.91
N THR A 296 6.97 5.41 -0.90
CA THR A 296 6.72 4.06 -0.37
C THR A 296 6.77 4.09 1.15
N CYS A 297 5.75 3.54 1.81
CA CYS A 297 5.67 3.49 3.27
C CYS A 297 6.82 2.71 3.93
N VAL A 298 7.44 1.78 3.19
CA VAL A 298 8.64 1.03 3.61
C VAL A 298 9.94 1.62 3.07
N SER A 299 9.92 2.81 2.47
CA SER A 299 11.13 3.47 1.95
C SER A 299 12.13 3.75 3.07
N ALA A 300 13.41 3.46 2.84
CA ALA A 300 14.48 3.86 3.74
C ALA A 300 14.49 5.39 3.91
N ASN A 301 14.14 5.87 5.08
CA ASN A 301 14.00 7.31 5.34
C ASN A 301 15.10 7.85 6.25
N ARG A 302 15.81 6.97 6.98
CA ARG A 302 16.97 7.31 7.84
C ARG A 302 18.08 6.29 7.57
N LEU A 303 19.12 6.69 6.81
CA LEU A 303 20.26 5.82 6.48
C LEU A 303 21.35 6.00 7.53
N TYR A 304 21.48 5.06 8.44
CA TYR A 304 22.54 5.04 9.45
C TYR A 304 23.74 4.25 8.92
N VAL A 305 24.92 4.87 8.88
CA VAL A 305 26.15 4.24 8.40
C VAL A 305 27.25 4.32 9.43
N GLN A 306 27.82 3.16 9.80
CA GLN A 306 28.87 3.10 10.83
C GLN A 306 30.13 3.82 10.36
N SER A 307 30.77 4.58 11.26
CA SER A 307 31.85 5.52 10.94
C SER A 307 32.99 4.92 10.13
N ARG A 308 33.35 3.64 10.36
CA ARG A 308 34.45 2.97 9.62
C ARG A 308 34.20 2.79 8.13
N VAL A 309 32.94 2.66 7.73
CA VAL A 309 32.53 2.39 6.35
C VAL A 309 31.72 3.53 5.75
N HIS A 310 31.50 4.60 6.52
CA HIS A 310 30.63 5.70 6.14
C HIS A 310 31.08 6.39 4.85
N ASP A 311 32.34 6.75 4.74
CA ASP A 311 32.81 7.55 3.60
C ASP A 311 32.82 6.73 2.31
N GLU A 312 33.21 5.44 2.39
CA GLU A 312 33.10 4.50 1.27
C GLU A 312 31.65 4.28 0.83
N PHE A 313 30.73 4.07 1.78
CA PHE A 313 29.32 3.91 1.48
C PHE A 313 28.75 5.17 0.80
N VAL A 314 29.03 6.36 1.34
CA VAL A 314 28.54 7.63 0.80
C VAL A 314 29.03 7.84 -0.62
N GLU A 315 30.33 7.63 -0.89
CA GLU A 315 30.90 7.77 -2.24
C GLU A 315 30.19 6.89 -3.26
N LYS A 316 30.08 5.59 -2.97
CA LYS A 316 29.42 4.59 -3.84
C LYS A 316 27.92 4.88 -4.01
N PHE A 317 27.24 5.22 -2.92
CA PHE A 317 25.80 5.50 -2.95
C PHE A 317 25.47 6.77 -3.76
N VAL A 318 26.26 7.83 -3.62
CA VAL A 318 26.12 9.06 -4.39
C VAL A 318 26.39 8.81 -5.88
N GLU A 319 27.43 8.01 -6.22
CA GLU A 319 27.70 7.64 -7.60
C GLU A 319 26.50 6.89 -8.23
N ARG A 320 25.95 5.91 -7.53
CA ARG A 320 24.77 5.15 -7.97
C ARG A 320 23.52 6.04 -8.09
N ALA A 321 23.29 6.92 -7.12
CA ALA A 321 22.15 7.84 -7.13
C ALA A 321 22.19 8.80 -8.34
N ARG A 322 23.39 9.28 -8.72
CA ARG A 322 23.58 10.14 -9.90
C ARG A 322 23.29 9.46 -11.24
N GLN A 323 23.38 8.13 -11.29
CA GLN A 323 23.13 7.36 -12.51
C GLN A 323 21.63 7.16 -12.78
N LEU A 324 20.77 7.32 -11.76
CA LEU A 324 19.33 7.14 -11.90
C LEU A 324 18.72 8.19 -12.83
N GLN A 325 17.99 7.72 -13.83
CA GLN A 325 17.35 8.56 -14.84
C GLN A 325 15.96 8.99 -14.37
N VAL A 326 15.75 10.30 -14.26
CA VAL A 326 14.47 10.91 -13.90
C VAL A 326 13.72 11.33 -15.16
N GLY A 327 12.46 10.93 -15.30
CA GLY A 327 11.67 11.28 -16.48
C GLY A 327 10.28 10.70 -16.50
N ASP A 328 9.60 10.84 -17.65
CA ASP A 328 8.28 10.23 -17.89
C ASP A 328 8.37 8.72 -17.81
N GLY A 329 7.45 8.10 -17.05
CA GLY A 329 7.42 6.66 -16.82
C GLY A 329 7.26 5.78 -18.07
N PHE A 330 6.79 6.35 -19.18
CA PHE A 330 6.73 5.67 -20.47
C PHE A 330 8.04 5.75 -21.27
N ALA A 331 8.95 6.63 -20.92
CA ALA A 331 10.22 6.75 -21.64
C ALA A 331 11.15 5.56 -21.28
N PRO A 332 11.88 5.01 -22.27
CA PRO A 332 12.78 3.88 -22.02
C PRO A 332 13.97 4.32 -21.14
N GLY A 333 14.36 3.45 -20.19
CA GLY A 333 15.51 3.69 -19.32
C GLY A 333 15.28 4.68 -18.17
N VAL A 334 14.04 5.09 -17.93
CA VAL A 334 13.68 5.90 -16.77
C VAL A 334 13.58 5.01 -15.54
N ASP A 335 14.27 5.44 -14.46
CA ASP A 335 14.28 4.77 -13.15
C ASP A 335 13.36 5.45 -12.14
N ILE A 336 13.17 6.76 -12.26
CA ILE A 336 12.40 7.58 -11.29
C ILE A 336 11.37 8.43 -12.07
N GLY A 337 10.10 8.18 -11.77
CA GLY A 337 8.99 8.99 -12.27
C GLY A 337 8.77 10.29 -11.47
N PRO A 338 7.68 11.02 -11.75
CA PRO A 338 7.32 12.22 -11.00
C PRO A 338 6.85 11.90 -9.59
N LEU A 339 6.81 12.91 -8.75
CA LEU A 339 6.02 12.90 -7.51
C LEU A 339 4.54 13.05 -7.86
N ILE A 340 3.67 12.58 -6.97
CA ILE A 340 2.23 12.57 -7.25
C ILE A 340 1.66 13.98 -7.48
N ASP A 341 2.13 14.98 -6.73
CA ASP A 341 1.59 16.33 -6.79
C ASP A 341 2.62 17.41 -6.35
N LYS A 342 2.17 18.66 -6.39
CA LYS A 342 2.98 19.84 -5.98
C LYS A 342 3.19 19.90 -4.46
N GLN A 343 2.32 19.29 -3.66
CA GLN A 343 2.47 19.28 -2.19
C GLN A 343 3.62 18.37 -1.80
N ALA A 344 3.77 17.21 -2.47
CA ALA A 344 4.92 16.33 -2.31
C ALA A 344 6.23 17.03 -2.66
N LEU A 345 6.27 17.81 -3.75
CA LEU A 345 7.43 18.66 -4.09
C LEU A 345 7.77 19.64 -2.97
N ALA A 346 6.80 20.41 -2.52
CA ALA A 346 7.01 21.44 -1.48
C ALA A 346 7.50 20.83 -0.18
N LYS A 347 7.02 19.66 0.19
CA LYS A 347 7.47 18.92 1.38
C LYS A 347 8.95 18.55 1.29
N ILE A 348 9.38 17.98 0.16
CA ILE A 348 10.80 17.60 -0.03
C ILE A 348 11.70 18.83 0.01
N GLU A 349 11.30 19.93 -0.69
CA GLU A 349 12.05 21.19 -0.68
C GLU A 349 12.18 21.76 0.75
N SER A 350 11.12 21.70 1.54
CA SER A 350 11.11 22.11 2.96
C SER A 350 12.07 21.26 3.81
N HIS A 351 12.06 19.92 3.65
CA HIS A 351 12.96 19.03 4.38
C HIS A 351 14.43 19.28 4.04
N ILE A 352 14.74 19.55 2.76
CA ILE A 352 16.10 19.89 2.33
C ILE A 352 16.52 21.24 2.93
N ALA A 353 15.65 22.26 2.87
CA ALA A 353 15.94 23.57 3.40
C ALA A 353 16.22 23.55 4.91
N ASP A 354 15.41 22.82 5.68
CA ASP A 354 15.62 22.62 7.12
C ASP A 354 16.96 21.92 7.40
N ALA A 355 17.26 20.84 6.68
CA ALA A 355 18.50 20.09 6.87
C ALA A 355 19.74 20.95 6.57
N VAL A 356 19.73 21.71 5.46
CA VAL A 356 20.83 22.61 5.10
C VAL A 356 21.00 23.75 6.11
N ALA A 357 19.91 24.34 6.57
CA ALA A 357 19.94 25.40 7.58
C ALA A 357 20.53 24.91 8.92
N LYS A 358 20.40 23.61 9.22
CA LYS A 358 20.97 22.96 10.43
C LYS A 358 22.34 22.31 10.20
N GLY A 359 23.01 22.59 9.07
CA GLY A 359 24.38 22.14 8.81
C GLY A 359 24.50 20.85 7.98
N GLY A 360 23.41 20.31 7.48
CA GLY A 360 23.41 19.20 6.50
C GLY A 360 23.99 19.63 5.15
N ALA A 361 24.63 18.70 4.44
CA ALA A 361 25.27 18.94 3.16
C ALA A 361 24.63 18.11 2.04
N ILE A 362 24.28 18.75 0.92
CA ILE A 362 23.79 18.09 -0.28
C ILE A 362 24.98 17.49 -1.04
N GLN A 363 25.01 16.17 -1.24
CA GLN A 363 26.03 15.44 -1.98
C GLN A 363 25.67 15.29 -3.47
N CYS A 364 24.38 15.14 -3.77
CA CYS A 364 23.84 15.18 -5.14
C CYS A 364 22.36 15.54 -5.12
N GLY A 365 21.81 15.93 -6.27
CA GLY A 365 20.40 16.29 -6.42
C GLY A 365 20.03 17.63 -5.78
N GLY A 366 19.00 17.64 -4.95
CA GLY A 366 18.54 18.80 -4.18
C GLY A 366 17.67 19.79 -4.97
N LYS A 367 17.22 19.45 -6.17
CA LYS A 367 16.42 20.34 -7.02
C LYS A 367 15.43 19.59 -7.90
N ARG A 368 14.45 20.31 -8.42
CA ARG A 368 13.51 19.81 -9.43
C ARG A 368 14.25 19.36 -10.67
N ALA A 369 13.76 18.32 -11.33
CA ALA A 369 14.25 17.85 -12.62
C ALA A 369 13.30 18.34 -13.72
N GLY A 370 13.84 19.04 -14.74
CA GLY A 370 13.03 19.60 -15.83
C GLY A 370 12.25 20.87 -15.45
N THR A 371 11.45 21.35 -16.40
CA THR A 371 10.65 22.58 -16.26
C THR A 371 9.15 22.31 -16.08
N ASN A 372 8.68 21.13 -16.46
CA ASN A 372 7.28 20.72 -16.40
C ASN A 372 7.15 19.49 -15.50
N GLY A 373 5.95 19.26 -14.97
CA GLY A 373 5.65 18.14 -14.11
C GLY A 373 6.19 18.30 -12.67
N THR A 374 6.11 17.21 -11.92
CA THR A 374 6.48 17.16 -10.50
C THR A 374 7.76 16.36 -10.25
N PHE A 375 8.70 16.40 -11.18
CA PHE A 375 9.95 15.65 -11.13
C PHE A 375 10.95 16.25 -10.14
N PHE A 376 11.59 15.39 -9.37
CA PHE A 376 12.64 15.76 -8.42
C PHE A 376 13.85 14.84 -8.55
N GLN A 377 15.05 15.40 -8.45
CA GLN A 377 16.29 14.63 -8.57
C GLN A 377 16.49 13.70 -7.37
N PRO A 378 17.05 12.49 -7.56
CA PRO A 378 17.51 11.67 -6.46
C PRO A 378 18.53 12.46 -5.65
N THR A 379 18.23 12.63 -4.35
CA THR A 379 18.95 13.55 -3.49
C THR A 379 19.58 12.79 -2.32
N VAL A 380 20.84 13.10 -2.04
CA VAL A 380 21.58 12.54 -0.91
C VAL A 380 22.05 13.67 -0.01
N LEU A 381 21.73 13.57 1.28
CA LEU A 381 22.19 14.48 2.33
C LEU A 381 23.16 13.76 3.27
N THR A 382 24.22 14.44 3.71
CA THR A 382 25.13 14.00 4.77
C THR A 382 25.17 15.01 5.91
N GLY A 383 25.79 14.63 7.03
CA GLY A 383 25.82 15.49 8.21
C GLY A 383 24.44 15.66 8.87
N VAL A 384 23.54 14.73 8.62
CA VAL A 384 22.18 14.77 9.17
C VAL A 384 22.20 14.37 10.64
N THR A 385 21.44 15.12 11.45
CA THR A 385 21.26 14.88 12.89
C THR A 385 19.79 14.57 13.20
N SER A 386 19.55 14.01 14.39
CA SER A 386 18.18 13.69 14.86
C SER A 386 17.26 14.91 15.01
N GLU A 387 17.81 16.12 15.08
CA GLU A 387 17.06 17.37 15.23
C GLU A 387 16.49 17.90 13.88
N MET A 388 16.93 17.35 12.77
CA MET A 388 16.48 17.74 11.44
C MET A 388 15.14 17.10 11.11
N THR A 389 14.24 17.85 10.48
CA THR A 389 12.90 17.38 10.10
C THR A 389 12.94 16.10 9.26
N VAL A 390 13.92 15.98 8.36
CA VAL A 390 14.11 14.81 7.50
C VAL A 390 14.43 13.52 8.28
N ALA A 391 14.94 13.61 9.51
CA ALA A 391 15.18 12.46 10.39
C ALA A 391 13.95 12.09 11.23
N GLN A 392 13.05 13.04 11.47
CA GLN A 392 11.89 12.88 12.36
C GLN A 392 10.61 12.50 11.61
N GLU A 393 10.41 13.05 10.41
CA GLU A 393 9.21 12.88 9.61
C GLU A 393 9.45 11.96 8.41
N GLU A 394 8.40 11.26 8.00
CA GLU A 394 8.37 10.53 6.75
C GLU A 394 8.43 11.51 5.56
N THR A 395 9.50 11.47 4.76
CA THR A 395 9.66 12.38 3.61
C THR A 395 8.73 12.02 2.45
N PHE A 396 8.58 10.74 2.16
CA PHE A 396 7.80 10.17 1.06
C PHE A 396 8.24 10.68 -0.32
N GLY A 397 9.56 10.68 -0.55
CA GLY A 397 10.16 11.18 -1.78
C GLY A 397 11.62 10.73 -1.95
N PRO A 398 12.29 11.12 -3.06
CA PRO A 398 13.62 10.65 -3.43
C PRO A 398 14.75 11.38 -2.67
N LEU A 399 14.62 11.50 -1.35
CA LEU A 399 15.56 12.16 -0.46
C LEU A 399 16.14 11.17 0.54
N ALA A 400 17.45 10.95 0.49
CA ALA A 400 18.21 10.00 1.30
C ALA A 400 19.11 10.74 2.32
N PRO A 401 18.67 10.94 3.57
CA PRO A 401 19.51 11.48 4.62
C PRO A 401 20.41 10.40 5.21
N ILE A 402 21.72 10.66 5.27
CA ILE A 402 22.72 9.75 5.84
C ILE A 402 23.20 10.29 7.18
N ILE A 403 23.10 9.43 8.20
CA ILE A 403 23.45 9.70 9.58
C ILE A 403 24.63 8.80 9.95
N ARG A 404 25.72 9.39 10.43
CA ARG A 404 26.89 8.67 10.90
C ARG A 404 26.67 8.16 12.32
N PHE A 405 27.05 6.92 12.62
CA PHE A 405 27.03 6.37 13.98
C PHE A 405 28.33 5.63 14.34
N ASN A 406 28.60 5.45 15.64
CA ASN A 406 29.76 4.73 16.13
C ASN A 406 29.39 3.46 16.92
N ASP A 407 28.41 3.56 17.78
CA ASP A 407 28.01 2.50 18.69
C ASP A 407 26.80 1.70 18.18
N ALA A 408 26.94 0.37 18.14
CA ALA A 408 25.90 -0.51 17.61
C ALA A 408 24.64 -0.57 18.48
N ASP A 409 24.77 -0.40 19.80
CA ASP A 409 23.60 -0.39 20.69
C ASP A 409 22.90 0.97 20.66
N GLN A 410 23.67 2.05 20.48
CA GLN A 410 23.10 3.38 20.32
C GLN A 410 22.29 3.50 19.04
N VAL A 411 22.78 3.00 17.90
CA VAL A 411 22.02 3.11 16.63
C VAL A 411 20.71 2.36 16.68
N VAL A 412 20.62 1.24 17.40
CA VAL A 412 19.35 0.52 17.59
C VAL A 412 18.38 1.33 18.44
N ARG A 413 18.86 1.99 19.51
CA ARG A 413 18.02 2.92 20.30
C ARG A 413 17.53 4.09 19.45
N ASP A 414 18.41 4.75 18.71
CA ASP A 414 18.07 5.87 17.83
C ASP A 414 17.10 5.45 16.71
N ALA A 415 17.27 4.25 16.17
CA ALA A 415 16.36 3.67 15.20
C ALA A 415 14.95 3.48 15.79
N ASN A 416 14.84 3.05 17.05
CA ASN A 416 13.58 2.80 17.75
C ASN A 416 12.91 4.08 18.29
N GLU A 417 13.67 5.19 18.43
CA GLU A 417 13.16 6.46 18.96
C GLU A 417 12.30 7.20 17.91
N THR A 418 11.15 6.63 17.65
CA THR A 418 10.15 7.16 16.71
C THR A 418 8.75 6.61 17.05
N ILE A 419 7.73 7.35 16.63
CA ILE A 419 6.34 6.87 16.71
C ILE A 419 6.04 5.75 15.70
N TYR A 420 6.89 5.58 14.70
CA TYR A 420 6.71 4.62 13.62
C TYR A 420 7.33 3.25 13.96
N GLY A 421 6.85 2.21 13.29
CA GLY A 421 7.34 0.84 13.45
C GLY A 421 6.90 -0.08 12.31
N LEU A 422 6.97 0.40 11.04
CA LEU A 422 6.54 -0.39 9.89
C LEU A 422 7.66 -1.32 9.40
N ALA A 423 8.73 -0.74 8.85
CA ALA A 423 9.84 -1.45 8.25
C ALA A 423 11.18 -0.96 8.79
N ALA A 424 12.14 -1.86 8.91
CA ALA A 424 13.55 -1.57 9.17
C ALA A 424 14.44 -2.44 8.28
N TYR A 425 15.63 -1.95 7.96
CA TYR A 425 16.63 -2.66 7.17
C TYR A 425 17.98 -2.58 7.87
N PHE A 426 18.77 -3.65 7.77
CA PHE A 426 20.17 -3.54 8.14
C PHE A 426 21.07 -4.51 7.38
N TYR A 427 22.34 -4.16 7.27
CA TYR A 427 23.40 -4.95 6.62
C TYR A 427 24.50 -5.27 7.61
N ALA A 428 24.79 -6.55 7.80
CA ALA A 428 25.82 -7.09 8.67
C ALA A 428 26.14 -8.53 8.29
N SER A 429 27.37 -9.00 8.54
CA SER A 429 27.80 -10.37 8.27
C SER A 429 27.89 -11.23 9.54
N ASN A 430 28.09 -10.63 10.72
CA ASN A 430 28.21 -11.36 11.97
C ASN A 430 26.88 -11.90 12.44
N LEU A 431 26.69 -13.21 12.46
CA LEU A 431 25.43 -13.87 12.80
C LEU A 431 24.88 -13.47 14.19
N LYS A 432 25.75 -13.31 15.17
CA LYS A 432 25.32 -12.87 16.53
C LYS A 432 24.77 -11.44 16.52
N ARG A 433 25.41 -10.55 15.75
CA ARG A 433 24.92 -9.17 15.54
C ARG A 433 23.59 -9.20 14.82
N VAL A 434 23.47 -10.02 13.76
CA VAL A 434 22.24 -10.14 12.96
C VAL A 434 21.03 -10.47 13.85
N TRP A 435 21.12 -11.52 14.67
CA TRP A 435 20.03 -11.92 15.55
C TRP A 435 19.72 -10.85 16.61
N ARG A 436 20.74 -10.32 17.28
CA ARG A 436 20.57 -9.31 18.32
C ARG A 436 19.90 -8.03 17.78
N VAL A 437 20.32 -7.56 16.62
CA VAL A 437 19.74 -6.35 16.01
C VAL A 437 18.33 -6.62 15.51
N ALA A 438 18.08 -7.76 14.83
CA ALA A 438 16.76 -8.11 14.32
C ALA A 438 15.70 -8.21 15.42
N GLU A 439 16.05 -8.79 16.57
CA GLU A 439 15.15 -8.91 17.74
C GLU A 439 14.95 -7.59 18.49
N ALA A 440 15.96 -6.69 18.49
CA ALA A 440 15.92 -5.44 19.22
C ALA A 440 15.22 -4.30 18.45
N LEU A 441 15.08 -4.41 17.14
CA LEU A 441 14.40 -3.40 16.33
C LEU A 441 12.88 -3.51 16.51
N GLU A 442 12.25 -2.40 16.91
CA GLU A 442 10.81 -2.30 17.18
C GLU A 442 10.02 -1.99 15.90
N TYR A 443 10.02 -2.94 14.97
CA TYR A 443 9.36 -2.82 13.66
C TYR A 443 8.57 -4.09 13.34
N GLY A 444 7.47 -3.94 12.61
CA GLY A 444 6.67 -5.09 12.19
C GLY A 444 7.38 -5.96 11.14
N MET A 445 8.32 -5.38 10.40
CA MET A 445 9.10 -6.05 9.35
C MET A 445 10.57 -5.62 9.42
N VAL A 446 11.48 -6.59 9.34
CA VAL A 446 12.93 -6.35 9.34
C VAL A 446 13.58 -7.05 8.16
N GLY A 447 14.19 -6.29 7.25
CA GLY A 447 15.00 -6.79 6.14
C GLY A 447 16.47 -6.90 6.54
N VAL A 448 17.04 -8.09 6.44
CA VAL A 448 18.46 -8.36 6.73
C VAL A 448 19.18 -8.63 5.43
N ASN A 449 20.20 -7.82 5.13
CA ASN A 449 20.99 -7.91 3.90
C ASN A 449 20.13 -7.89 2.61
N THR A 450 19.03 -7.14 2.64
CA THR A 450 18.11 -6.94 1.50
C THR A 450 17.47 -5.56 1.53
N GLY A 451 17.23 -4.97 0.38
CA GLY A 451 16.45 -3.73 0.22
C GLY A 451 14.98 -3.97 -0.14
N ARG A 452 14.56 -5.24 -0.26
CA ARG A 452 13.16 -5.63 -0.57
C ARG A 452 12.69 -6.73 0.37
N MET A 453 11.49 -6.58 0.94
CA MET A 453 10.93 -7.54 1.89
C MET A 453 9.46 -7.89 1.65
N SER A 454 8.77 -7.22 0.72
CA SER A 454 7.34 -7.46 0.48
C SER A 454 7.11 -8.75 -0.31
N SER A 455 6.24 -9.61 0.19
CA SER A 455 5.73 -10.82 -0.47
C SER A 455 4.29 -11.04 -0.01
N GLU A 456 3.46 -11.60 -0.89
CA GLU A 456 2.08 -12.02 -0.58
C GLU A 456 2.03 -13.10 0.51
N ALA A 457 3.06 -13.93 0.60
CA ALA A 457 3.16 -15.03 1.56
C ALA A 457 3.63 -14.59 2.96
N ALA A 458 4.20 -13.37 3.08
CA ALA A 458 4.71 -12.84 4.34
C ALA A 458 3.75 -11.83 4.97
N PRO A 459 3.64 -11.78 6.33
CA PRO A 459 2.80 -10.80 6.99
C PRO A 459 3.40 -9.40 6.83
N PHE A 460 2.67 -8.50 6.20
CA PHE A 460 3.01 -7.10 6.04
C PHE A 460 2.24 -6.26 7.04
N GLY A 461 2.91 -5.37 7.78
CA GLY A 461 2.26 -4.43 8.68
C GLY A 461 3.17 -3.92 9.77
N GLY A 462 2.75 -2.82 10.37
CA GLY A 462 3.50 -2.10 11.39
C GLY A 462 3.07 -2.40 12.82
N ILE A 463 3.87 -1.88 13.74
CA ILE A 463 3.58 -1.73 15.16
C ILE A 463 3.62 -0.23 15.52
N LYS A 464 3.42 0.13 16.79
CA LYS A 464 3.33 1.53 17.22
C LYS A 464 2.28 2.29 16.39
N GLN A 465 2.61 3.49 15.91
CA GLN A 465 1.68 4.29 15.13
C GLN A 465 1.79 4.06 13.60
N SER A 466 2.47 3.00 13.20
CA SER A 466 2.47 2.54 11.81
C SER A 466 1.32 1.59 11.49
N GLY A 467 0.53 1.17 12.48
CA GLY A 467 -0.72 0.48 12.18
C GLY A 467 -1.15 -0.61 13.15
N ILE A 468 -2.23 -1.28 12.74
CA ILE A 468 -2.89 -2.39 13.47
C ILE A 468 -3.33 -3.42 12.43
N GLY A 469 -3.11 -4.70 12.74
CA GLY A 469 -3.40 -5.82 11.83
C GLY A 469 -2.22 -6.17 10.93
N ARG A 470 -2.43 -7.12 10.04
CA ARG A 470 -1.46 -7.54 9.02
C ARG A 470 -2.16 -7.75 7.69
N GLU A 471 -1.44 -7.48 6.60
CA GLU A 471 -1.86 -7.82 5.24
C GLU A 471 -0.91 -8.88 4.67
N GLY A 472 -1.36 -9.65 3.68
CA GLY A 472 -0.60 -10.79 3.19
C GLY A 472 -0.58 -11.96 4.15
N SER A 473 0.04 -13.05 3.76
CA SER A 473 0.07 -14.33 4.45
C SER A 473 -1.33 -14.83 4.88
N ARG A 474 -1.39 -15.92 5.62
CA ARG A 474 -2.63 -16.39 6.26
C ARG A 474 -3.17 -15.39 7.29
N HIS A 475 -2.30 -14.60 7.94
CA HIS A 475 -2.70 -13.65 8.97
C HIS A 475 -3.57 -12.52 8.44
N GLY A 476 -3.36 -12.09 7.18
CA GLY A 476 -4.22 -11.09 6.55
C GLY A 476 -5.67 -11.53 6.36
N LEU A 477 -5.91 -12.84 6.27
CA LEU A 477 -7.27 -13.39 6.17
C LEU A 477 -8.00 -13.38 7.53
N GLU A 478 -7.28 -13.58 8.63
CA GLU A 478 -7.84 -13.66 9.99
C GLU A 478 -8.55 -12.36 10.39
N ASP A 479 -8.07 -11.23 9.91
CA ASP A 479 -8.67 -9.90 10.17
C ASP A 479 -10.09 -9.73 9.59
N TYR A 480 -10.51 -10.58 8.65
CA TYR A 480 -11.83 -10.55 8.01
C TYR A 480 -12.78 -11.64 8.52
N LEU A 481 -12.38 -12.35 9.56
CA LEU A 481 -13.12 -13.46 10.14
C LEU A 481 -13.50 -13.18 11.61
N GLU A 482 -14.62 -13.76 12.03
CA GLU A 482 -15.07 -13.83 13.42
C GLU A 482 -15.07 -15.28 13.91
N LEU A 483 -14.59 -15.51 15.13
CA LEU A 483 -14.66 -16.80 15.78
C LEU A 483 -16.04 -16.96 16.42
N LYS A 484 -16.72 -18.05 16.12
CA LYS A 484 -17.97 -18.45 16.79
C LYS A 484 -17.79 -19.77 17.52
N TYR A 485 -17.93 -19.74 18.82
CA TYR A 485 -17.94 -20.93 19.66
C TYR A 485 -19.32 -21.59 19.65
N LEU A 486 -19.35 -22.90 19.41
CA LEU A 486 -20.53 -23.74 19.47
C LEU A 486 -20.35 -24.76 20.58
N CYS A 487 -21.29 -24.82 21.54
CA CYS A 487 -21.36 -25.83 22.54
C CYS A 487 -22.66 -26.64 22.36
N MET A 488 -22.52 -27.88 21.96
CA MET A 488 -23.64 -28.81 21.81
C MET A 488 -23.71 -29.70 23.04
N GLY A 489 -24.81 -29.65 23.77
CA GLY A 489 -25.08 -30.49 24.93
C GLY A 489 -26.13 -31.54 24.64
N GLY A 490 -26.19 -32.57 25.49
CA GLY A 490 -27.19 -33.64 25.41
C GLY A 490 -26.95 -34.64 24.28
N ILE A 491 -25.68 -34.84 23.85
CA ILE A 491 -25.27 -35.78 22.80
C ILE A 491 -24.29 -36.83 23.31
#